data_80530cbd9b45f3860c5e341ac94a123d
#
_entry.id   80530cbd9b45f3860c5e341ac94a123d
#
_cell.length_a   1.000
_cell.length_b   1.000
_cell.length_c   1.000
_cell.angle_alpha   90.00
_cell.angle_beta   90.00
_cell.angle_gamma   90.00
#
_symmetry.space_group_name_H-M   'P 1'
#
loop_
_entity.id
_entity.type
_entity.pdbx_description
1 polymer ?
#
loop_
_entity_poly.entity_id
_entity_poly.type
_entity_poly.pdbx_seq_one_letter_code
_entity_poly.pdbx_strand_id
1 'polypeptide(L)'
;LETRPPDVWRYFVRVQESVLRDFIARRGLQAMQPRKAEDEFVYQNSYRLNQHFYASLGEKKAFVLSHGRDMLVLKIVGYAEKVAQYYQLENFKAHIWIAHQRYPTKGRVWHPGGAHPFIGMHEALVHNGDFANYHSVSEYLRQRNIVPQFLTDTEVSVLLFDLWNRVYEYPL
;
A
#
# COMPACT_ATOMS: atom_id res chain seq x y z
N LEU A 1 -15.91 -16.23 7.63
CA LEU A 1 -16.40 -15.40 6.51
C LEU A 1 -17.06 -14.19 7.12
N GLU A 2 -16.52 -13.02 6.91
CA GLU A 2 -17.18 -11.78 7.32
C GLU A 2 -18.48 -11.65 6.52
N THR A 3 -19.58 -11.59 7.22
CA THR A 3 -20.91 -11.47 6.63
C THR A 3 -21.22 -10.04 6.16
N ARG A 4 -20.37 -9.06 6.54
CA ARG A 4 -20.49 -7.66 6.18
C ARG A 4 -19.16 -7.15 5.65
N PRO A 5 -19.12 -6.48 4.45
CA PRO A 5 -17.92 -5.82 3.98
C PRO A 5 -17.46 -4.74 4.97
N PRO A 6 -16.15 -4.48 5.09
CA PRO A 6 -15.64 -3.38 5.92
C PRO A 6 -16.08 -2.03 5.35
N ASP A 7 -16.35 -1.06 6.23
CA ASP A 7 -16.61 0.31 5.79
C ASP A 7 -15.34 0.89 5.16
N VAL A 8 -15.46 1.43 3.96
CA VAL A 8 -14.34 2.02 3.21
C VAL A 8 -14.59 3.52 3.03
N TRP A 9 -13.63 4.30 3.48
CA TRP A 9 -13.69 5.75 3.45
C TRP A 9 -12.58 6.32 2.58
N ARG A 10 -12.90 7.33 1.80
CA ARG A 10 -11.93 8.11 1.02
C ARG A 10 -11.82 9.51 1.57
N TYR A 11 -10.60 9.91 1.89
CA TYR A 11 -10.29 11.25 2.38
C TYR A 11 -9.37 11.97 1.39
N PHE A 12 -9.68 13.23 1.13
CA PHE A 12 -8.75 14.17 0.51
C PHE A 12 -8.09 14.97 1.61
N VAL A 13 -6.80 14.86 1.73
CA VAL A 13 -6.04 15.46 2.83
C VAL A 13 -4.97 16.41 2.29
N ARG A 14 -4.62 17.39 3.10
CA ARG A 14 -3.48 18.28 2.89
C ARG A 14 -2.64 18.28 4.16
N VAL A 15 -1.34 18.13 4.03
CA VAL A 15 -0.42 18.22 5.17
C VAL A 15 -0.29 19.69 5.57
N GLN A 16 -0.51 19.99 6.84
CA GLN A 16 -0.32 21.34 7.37
C GLN A 16 1.15 21.74 7.26
N GLU A 17 1.43 22.95 6.79
CA GLU A 17 2.79 23.42 6.53
C GLU A 17 3.73 23.35 7.74
N SER A 18 3.24 23.72 8.93
CA SER A 18 4.04 23.63 10.17
C SER A 18 4.43 22.18 10.46
N VAL A 19 3.49 21.25 10.32
CA VAL A 19 3.73 19.80 10.54
C VAL A 19 4.72 19.25 9.52
N LEU A 20 4.60 19.66 8.27
CA LEU A 20 5.53 19.24 7.21
C LEU A 20 6.95 19.79 7.46
N ARG A 21 7.08 21.06 7.84
CA ARG A 21 8.37 21.64 8.20
C ARG A 21 9.05 20.92 9.37
N ASP A 22 8.28 20.63 10.42
CA ASP A 22 8.78 19.88 11.57
C ASP A 22 9.21 18.45 11.18
N PHE A 23 8.48 17.81 10.29
CA PHE A 23 8.83 16.48 9.77
C PHE A 23 10.14 16.53 8.97
N ILE A 24 10.26 17.50 8.04
CA ILE A 24 11.46 17.71 7.24
C ILE A 24 12.68 17.92 8.13
N ALA A 25 12.55 18.79 9.14
CA ALA A 25 13.63 19.10 10.08
C ALA A 25 14.06 17.86 10.88
N ARG A 26 13.09 17.14 11.44
CA ARG A 26 13.38 15.93 12.25
C ARG A 26 13.94 14.76 11.44
N ARG A 27 13.66 14.70 10.15
CA ARG A 27 14.10 13.59 9.27
C ARG A 27 15.32 13.94 8.43
N GLY A 28 15.83 15.16 8.50
CA GLY A 28 16.98 15.58 7.70
C GLY A 28 16.68 15.67 6.20
N LEU A 29 15.44 16.02 5.83
CA LEU A 29 14.96 16.03 4.44
C LEU A 29 15.03 17.40 3.78
N GLN A 30 15.89 18.32 4.27
CA GLN A 30 15.97 19.72 3.80
C GLN A 30 16.34 19.82 2.31
N ALA A 31 17.11 18.87 1.80
CA ALA A 31 17.51 18.83 0.38
C ALA A 31 16.39 18.25 -0.53
N MET A 32 15.34 17.67 0.04
CA MET A 32 14.27 17.04 -0.73
C MET A 32 13.29 18.09 -1.24
N GLN A 33 12.80 17.91 -2.46
CA GLN A 33 11.74 18.76 -3.01
C GLN A 33 10.48 18.71 -2.10
N PRO A 34 9.78 19.82 -1.87
CA PRO A 34 8.63 19.88 -0.95
C PRO A 34 7.55 18.83 -1.26
N ARG A 35 7.26 18.59 -2.54
CA ARG A 35 6.28 17.58 -2.98
C ARG A 35 6.70 16.17 -2.57
N LYS A 36 7.96 15.81 -2.79
CA LYS A 36 8.52 14.51 -2.38
C LYS A 36 8.53 14.36 -0.86
N ALA A 37 8.84 15.43 -0.12
CA ALA A 37 8.80 15.43 1.35
C ALA A 37 7.37 15.23 1.88
N GLU A 38 6.35 15.79 1.22
CA GLU A 38 4.95 15.55 1.56
C GLU A 38 4.53 14.10 1.25
N ASP A 39 4.96 13.56 0.11
CA ASP A 39 4.71 12.15 -0.26
C ASP A 39 5.37 11.21 0.77
N GLU A 40 6.60 11.49 1.19
CA GLU A 40 7.29 10.73 2.23
C GLU A 40 6.58 10.83 3.60
N PHE A 41 6.05 12.00 3.96
CA PHE A 41 5.24 12.17 5.16
C PHE A 41 3.99 11.27 5.11
N VAL A 42 3.27 11.29 4.01
CA VAL A 42 2.06 10.47 3.81
C VAL A 42 2.40 8.99 3.86
N TYR A 43 3.44 8.57 3.16
CA TYR A 43 3.91 7.17 3.12
C TYR A 43 4.23 6.64 4.53
N GLN A 44 5.11 7.34 5.26
CA GLN A 44 5.52 6.92 6.60
C GLN A 44 4.37 6.89 7.61
N ASN A 45 3.45 7.86 7.54
CA ASN A 45 2.32 7.88 8.44
C ASN A 45 1.28 6.81 8.10
N SER A 46 1.02 6.53 6.83
CA SER A 46 0.16 5.42 6.40
C SER A 46 0.71 4.08 6.89
N TYR A 47 2.02 3.87 6.76
CA TYR A 47 2.68 2.68 7.26
C TYR A 47 2.53 2.52 8.80
N ARG A 48 2.75 3.60 9.55
CA ARG A 48 2.59 3.61 11.01
C ARG A 48 1.15 3.35 11.45
N LEU A 49 0.18 3.94 10.75
CA LEU A 49 -1.24 3.70 10.99
C LEU A 49 -1.56 2.21 10.79
N ASN A 50 -1.08 1.61 9.71
CA ASN A 50 -1.28 0.20 9.46
C ASN A 50 -0.60 -0.67 10.50
N GLN A 51 0.61 -0.33 10.94
CA GLN A 51 1.27 -1.05 12.03
C GLN A 51 0.51 -0.96 13.36
N HIS A 52 -0.06 0.20 13.65
CA HIS A 52 -0.74 0.44 14.92
C HIS A 52 -2.16 -0.15 14.96
N PHE A 53 -2.93 0.01 13.88
CA PHE A 53 -4.35 -0.37 13.84
C PHE A 53 -4.61 -1.70 13.13
N TYR A 54 -3.63 -2.22 12.42
CA TYR A 54 -3.70 -3.50 11.73
C TYR A 54 -2.59 -4.43 12.22
N ALA A 55 -2.75 -4.95 13.43
CA ALA A 55 -1.88 -6.01 13.91
C ALA A 55 -2.25 -7.34 13.24
N SER A 56 -1.26 -8.04 12.73
CA SER A 56 -1.48 -9.29 11.99
C SER A 56 -2.10 -10.42 12.82
N LEU A 57 -1.98 -10.36 14.16
CA LEU A 57 -2.53 -11.34 15.11
C LEU A 57 -3.54 -10.74 16.08
N GLY A 58 -3.73 -9.42 16.06
CA GLY A 58 -4.65 -8.71 16.96
C GLY A 58 -5.94 -8.26 16.28
N GLU A 59 -6.70 -7.45 17.01
CA GLU A 59 -7.90 -6.82 16.52
C GLU A 59 -7.56 -5.83 15.37
N LYS A 60 -8.24 -5.97 14.23
CA LYS A 60 -8.07 -5.12 13.07
C LYS A 60 -9.10 -4.00 13.11
N LYS A 61 -8.64 -2.79 13.45
CA LYS A 61 -9.53 -1.63 13.62
C LYS A 61 -9.60 -0.75 12.38
N ALA A 62 -8.48 -0.55 11.72
CA ALA A 62 -8.38 0.31 10.54
C ALA A 62 -7.17 -0.08 9.69
N PHE A 63 -7.27 0.15 8.40
CA PHE A 63 -6.22 -0.10 7.44
C PHE A 63 -6.26 0.92 6.30
N VAL A 64 -5.13 1.54 6.00
CA VAL A 64 -4.99 2.41 4.83
C VAL A 64 -4.78 1.52 3.61
N LEU A 65 -5.79 1.40 2.76
CA LEU A 65 -5.76 0.58 1.54
C LEU A 65 -4.86 1.16 0.47
N SER A 66 -4.87 2.48 0.33
CA SER A 66 -4.03 3.23 -0.59
C SER A 66 -3.83 4.66 -0.13
N HIS A 67 -2.78 5.27 -0.63
CA HIS A 67 -2.42 6.66 -0.44
C HIS A 67 -1.78 7.17 -1.73
N GLY A 68 -1.55 8.48 -1.81
CA GLY A 68 -0.97 9.11 -2.99
C GLY A 68 -1.95 10.01 -3.71
N ARG A 69 -1.50 10.57 -4.84
CA ARG A 69 -2.24 11.60 -5.57
C ARG A 69 -2.99 11.05 -6.77
N ASP A 70 -2.43 10.05 -7.40
CA ASP A 70 -2.81 9.60 -8.74
C ASP A 70 -3.24 8.13 -8.76
N MET A 71 -3.33 7.50 -7.58
CA MET A 71 -3.65 6.08 -7.45
C MET A 71 -4.73 5.84 -6.40
N LEU A 72 -5.68 4.97 -6.73
CA LEU A 72 -6.69 4.48 -5.81
C LEU A 72 -6.71 2.96 -5.87
N VAL A 73 -6.67 2.31 -4.71
CA VAL A 73 -6.77 0.86 -4.59
C VAL A 73 -8.04 0.51 -3.85
N LEU A 74 -8.82 -0.37 -4.45
CA LEU A 74 -10.05 -0.89 -3.89
C LEU A 74 -9.89 -2.40 -3.69
N LYS A 75 -10.08 -2.86 -2.47
CA LYS A 75 -9.91 -4.26 -2.07
C LYS A 75 -11.08 -4.74 -1.25
N ILE A 76 -11.51 -5.96 -1.52
CA ILE A 76 -12.50 -6.67 -0.71
C ILE A 76 -12.29 -8.18 -0.87
N VAL A 77 -12.70 -8.93 0.11
CA VAL A 77 -12.74 -10.39 0.02
C VAL A 77 -14.06 -10.81 -0.60
N GLY A 78 -14.00 -11.43 -1.79
CA GLY A 78 -15.20 -11.88 -2.49
C GLY A 78 -15.00 -12.02 -4.00
N TYR A 79 -16.11 -12.22 -4.71
CA TYR A 79 -16.12 -12.31 -6.18
C TYR A 79 -16.03 -10.93 -6.82
N ALA A 80 -15.45 -10.85 -8.02
CA ALA A 80 -15.22 -9.62 -8.75
C ALA A 80 -16.49 -8.78 -8.95
N GLU A 81 -17.62 -9.42 -9.26
CA GLU A 81 -18.91 -8.76 -9.43
C GLU A 81 -19.35 -8.05 -8.14
N LYS A 82 -19.11 -8.67 -6.97
CA LYS A 82 -19.43 -8.06 -5.68
C LYS A 82 -18.53 -6.87 -5.36
N VAL A 83 -17.27 -6.94 -5.76
CA VAL A 83 -16.32 -5.81 -5.65
C VAL A 83 -16.82 -4.65 -6.51
N ALA A 84 -17.16 -4.91 -7.76
CA ALA A 84 -17.68 -3.89 -8.67
C ALA A 84 -18.95 -3.22 -8.15
N GLN A 85 -19.90 -4.00 -7.66
CA GLN A 85 -21.15 -3.50 -7.08
C GLN A 85 -20.92 -2.71 -5.80
N TYR A 86 -20.11 -3.22 -4.88
CA TYR A 86 -19.86 -2.59 -3.58
C TYR A 86 -19.18 -1.22 -3.72
N TYR A 87 -18.21 -1.11 -4.58
CA TYR A 87 -17.47 0.13 -4.82
C TYR A 87 -18.11 1.00 -5.91
N GLN A 88 -19.20 0.56 -6.56
CA GLN A 88 -19.85 1.27 -7.66
C GLN A 88 -18.84 1.69 -8.74
N LEU A 89 -18.06 0.72 -9.23
CA LEU A 89 -16.92 0.98 -10.11
C LEU A 89 -17.30 1.69 -11.42
N GLU A 90 -18.55 1.59 -11.85
CA GLU A 90 -19.10 2.32 -13.00
C GLU A 90 -19.01 3.85 -12.85
N ASN A 91 -18.91 4.35 -11.61
CA ASN A 91 -18.77 5.77 -11.33
C ASN A 91 -17.33 6.27 -11.34
N PHE A 92 -16.35 5.37 -11.48
CA PHE A 92 -14.94 5.71 -11.51
C PHE A 92 -14.43 5.84 -12.94
N LYS A 93 -13.53 6.83 -13.14
CA LYS A 93 -12.78 7.00 -14.40
C LYS A 93 -11.29 6.96 -14.09
N ALA A 94 -10.54 6.18 -14.84
CA ALA A 94 -9.10 6.08 -14.75
C ALA A 94 -8.49 5.85 -16.13
N HIS A 95 -7.25 6.31 -16.32
CA HIS A 95 -6.48 6.04 -17.54
C HIS A 95 -6.03 4.60 -17.65
N ILE A 96 -5.72 3.99 -16.48
CA ILE A 96 -5.25 2.62 -16.38
C ILE A 96 -6.04 1.91 -15.28
N TRP A 97 -6.47 0.71 -15.56
CA TRP A 97 -7.07 -0.21 -14.63
C TRP A 97 -6.24 -1.48 -14.54
N ILE A 98 -5.83 -1.85 -13.33
CA ILE A 98 -5.27 -3.17 -13.05
C ILE A 98 -6.18 -3.88 -12.05
N ALA A 99 -6.43 -5.15 -12.26
CA ALA A 99 -7.28 -5.94 -11.39
C ALA A 99 -6.74 -7.35 -11.23
N HIS A 100 -7.03 -7.96 -10.09
CA HIS A 100 -6.66 -9.32 -9.81
C HIS A 100 -7.75 -10.00 -8.98
N GLN A 101 -8.22 -11.14 -9.47
CA GLN A 101 -9.04 -12.05 -8.68
C GLN A 101 -8.13 -13.18 -8.21
N ARG A 102 -7.87 -13.20 -6.90
CA ARG A 102 -6.89 -14.10 -6.32
C ARG A 102 -7.37 -15.54 -6.27
N TYR A 103 -6.52 -16.44 -6.72
CA TYR A 103 -6.56 -17.84 -6.29
C TYR A 103 -5.66 -17.98 -5.05
N PRO A 104 -6.17 -18.39 -3.88
CA PRO A 104 -5.39 -18.46 -2.66
C PRO A 104 -4.33 -19.55 -2.73
N THR A 105 -3.04 -19.17 -2.76
CA THR A 105 -1.90 -20.09 -2.75
C THR A 105 -1.10 -19.99 -1.46
N LYS A 106 -0.63 -18.79 -1.10
CA LYS A 106 0.15 -18.52 0.11
C LYS A 106 -0.23 -17.16 0.70
N GLY A 107 -0.01 -16.99 2.00
CA GLY A 107 -0.20 -15.73 2.70
C GLY A 107 -1.58 -15.56 3.32
N ARG A 108 -1.82 -14.38 3.88
CA ARG A 108 -3.06 -14.05 4.62
C ARG A 108 -4.13 -13.52 3.68
N VAL A 109 -4.93 -14.42 3.15
CA VAL A 109 -5.92 -14.14 2.09
C VAL A 109 -7.31 -13.79 2.61
N TRP A 110 -7.55 -13.97 3.89
CA TRP A 110 -8.86 -13.78 4.52
C TRP A 110 -9.15 -12.33 4.94
N HIS A 111 -8.20 -11.41 4.66
CA HIS A 111 -8.37 -9.98 4.94
C HIS A 111 -8.09 -9.16 3.67
N PRO A 112 -8.87 -8.10 3.40
CA PRO A 112 -8.67 -7.26 2.21
C PRO A 112 -7.25 -6.74 2.02
N GLY A 113 -6.55 -6.41 3.11
CA GLY A 113 -5.15 -5.98 3.06
C GLY A 113 -4.22 -6.98 2.36
N GLY A 114 -4.47 -8.28 2.51
CA GLY A 114 -3.70 -9.34 1.85
C GLY A 114 -4.10 -9.62 0.39
N ALA A 115 -5.11 -8.93 -0.14
CA ALA A 115 -5.52 -9.03 -1.53
C ALA A 115 -4.72 -8.08 -2.44
N HIS A 116 -4.65 -8.43 -3.74
CA HIS A 116 -4.08 -7.55 -4.76
C HIS A 116 -5.02 -6.38 -5.10
N PRO A 117 -4.47 -5.30 -5.67
CA PRO A 117 -3.05 -5.01 -5.87
C PRO A 117 -2.35 -4.62 -4.57
N PHE A 118 -1.03 -4.82 -4.52
CA PHE A 118 -0.15 -4.23 -3.49
C PHE A 118 0.45 -2.94 -4.02
N ILE A 119 0.82 -2.04 -3.11
CA ILE A 119 1.25 -0.69 -3.47
C ILE A 119 2.55 -0.28 -2.79
N GLY A 120 3.36 0.51 -3.53
CA GLY A 120 4.31 1.47 -3.00
C GLY A 120 3.68 2.86 -2.93
N MET A 121 4.48 3.91 -3.05
CA MET A 121 3.96 5.29 -3.11
C MET A 121 3.39 5.65 -4.48
N HIS A 122 4.04 5.21 -5.54
CA HIS A 122 3.69 5.52 -6.92
C HIS A 122 3.45 4.28 -7.78
N GLU A 123 3.63 3.10 -7.22
CA GLU A 123 3.52 1.81 -7.89
C GLU A 123 2.36 1.00 -7.35
N ALA A 124 1.70 0.28 -8.25
CA ALA A 124 0.75 -0.76 -7.88
C ALA A 124 1.08 -2.04 -8.67
N LEU A 125 1.05 -3.17 -8.01
CA LEU A 125 1.41 -4.45 -8.60
C LEU A 125 0.34 -5.50 -8.36
N VAL A 126 0.00 -6.20 -9.43
CA VAL A 126 -0.72 -7.49 -9.38
C VAL A 126 0.21 -8.57 -9.92
N HIS A 127 0.16 -9.74 -9.31
CA HIS A 127 1.06 -10.83 -9.65
C HIS A 127 0.34 -12.18 -9.49
N ASN A 128 0.55 -13.04 -10.44
CA ASN A 128 0.09 -14.42 -10.41
C ASN A 128 1.27 -15.34 -10.70
N GLY A 129 1.98 -15.75 -9.67
CA GLY A 129 3.18 -16.56 -9.75
C GLY A 129 3.88 -16.70 -8.41
N ASP A 130 5.06 -17.28 -8.41
CA ASP A 130 5.94 -17.41 -7.24
C ASP A 130 7.22 -16.59 -7.44
N PHE A 131 7.60 -15.84 -6.41
CA PHE A 131 8.84 -15.08 -6.37
C PHE A 131 9.95 -15.90 -5.71
N ALA A 132 10.85 -16.45 -6.52
CA ALA A 132 11.87 -17.40 -6.06
C ALA A 132 12.77 -16.84 -4.94
N ASN A 133 13.12 -15.55 -5.00
CA ASN A 133 14.02 -14.90 -4.05
C ASN A 133 13.30 -14.17 -2.90
N TYR A 134 12.09 -14.58 -2.56
CA TYR A 134 11.26 -13.92 -1.54
C TYR A 134 12.04 -13.61 -0.24
N HIS A 135 12.70 -14.60 0.34
CA HIS A 135 13.41 -14.42 1.61
C HIS A 135 14.56 -13.43 1.52
N SER A 136 15.39 -13.53 0.48
CA SER A 136 16.54 -12.64 0.30
C SER A 136 16.10 -11.20 0.09
N VAL A 137 15.06 -10.97 -0.70
CA VAL A 137 14.54 -9.62 -0.97
C VAL A 137 13.82 -9.07 0.26
N SER A 138 13.09 -9.91 1.00
CA SER A 138 12.45 -9.51 2.26
C SER A 138 13.50 -9.05 3.29
N GLU A 139 14.61 -9.78 3.45
CA GLU A 139 15.69 -9.38 4.33
C GLU A 139 16.43 -8.12 3.84
N TYR A 140 16.61 -7.98 2.53
CA TYR A 140 17.17 -6.77 1.94
C TYR A 140 16.31 -5.52 2.25
N LEU A 141 14.98 -5.64 2.20
CA LEU A 141 14.07 -4.59 2.58
C LEU A 141 14.11 -4.29 4.09
N ARG A 142 14.14 -5.33 4.92
CA ARG A 142 14.21 -5.19 6.40
C ARG A 142 15.48 -4.47 6.85
N GLN A 143 16.62 -4.73 6.22
CA GLN A 143 17.86 -3.99 6.49
C GLN A 143 17.73 -2.47 6.22
N ARG A 144 16.70 -2.06 5.48
CA ARG A 144 16.36 -0.66 5.18
C ARG A 144 15.14 -0.16 5.94
N ASN A 145 14.76 -0.88 7.02
CA ASN A 145 13.58 -0.61 7.85
C ASN A 145 12.25 -0.67 7.08
N ILE A 146 12.21 -1.39 5.95
CA ILE A 146 10.98 -1.66 5.21
C ILE A 146 10.54 -3.08 5.57
N VAL A 147 9.46 -3.19 6.35
CA VAL A 147 8.96 -4.48 6.86
C VAL A 147 7.67 -4.83 6.16
N PRO A 148 7.63 -5.90 5.33
CA PRO A 148 6.41 -6.39 4.73
C PRO A 148 5.37 -6.77 5.80
N GLN A 149 4.11 -6.41 5.57
CA GLN A 149 3.02 -6.57 6.55
C GLN A 149 2.17 -7.81 6.30
N PHE A 150 2.09 -8.27 5.05
CA PHE A 150 1.20 -9.36 4.62
C PHE A 150 1.92 -10.66 4.28
N LEU A 151 3.24 -10.65 4.24
CA LEU A 151 4.08 -11.81 3.96
C LEU A 151 3.77 -12.45 2.60
N THR A 152 3.39 -11.66 1.62
CA THR A 152 3.19 -12.09 0.24
C THR A 152 4.39 -11.66 -0.63
N ASP A 153 4.66 -12.44 -1.65
CA ASP A 153 5.72 -12.16 -2.61
C ASP A 153 5.44 -10.88 -3.43
N THR A 154 4.19 -10.63 -3.73
CA THR A 154 3.77 -9.42 -4.46
C THR A 154 3.99 -8.16 -3.63
N GLU A 155 3.72 -8.21 -2.31
CA GLU A 155 4.04 -7.10 -1.42
C GLU A 155 5.54 -6.80 -1.41
N VAL A 156 6.35 -7.85 -1.26
CA VAL A 156 7.82 -7.73 -1.25
C VAL A 156 8.32 -7.15 -2.59
N SER A 157 7.74 -7.58 -3.69
CA SER A 157 8.10 -7.08 -5.03
C SER A 157 7.77 -5.60 -5.20
N VAL A 158 6.56 -5.17 -4.84
CA VAL A 158 6.19 -3.76 -4.99
C VAL A 158 6.97 -2.84 -4.06
N LEU A 159 7.29 -3.30 -2.85
CA LEU A 159 8.15 -2.55 -1.92
C LEU A 159 9.58 -2.42 -2.44
N LEU A 160 10.08 -3.41 -3.18
CA LEU A 160 11.37 -3.32 -3.86
C LEU A 160 11.35 -2.29 -4.99
N PHE A 161 10.30 -2.27 -5.82
CA PHE A 161 10.13 -1.25 -6.85
C PHE A 161 9.99 0.15 -6.24
N ASP A 162 9.22 0.31 -5.17
CA ASP A 162 9.09 1.57 -4.45
C ASP A 162 10.45 2.05 -3.91
N LEU A 163 11.26 1.15 -3.35
CA LEU A 163 12.61 1.47 -2.88
C LEU A 163 13.49 1.97 -4.03
N TRP A 164 13.46 1.29 -5.18
CA TRP A 164 14.27 1.66 -6.33
C TRP A 164 13.83 3.00 -6.94
N ASN A 165 12.55 3.20 -7.12
CA ASN A 165 12.01 4.42 -7.72
C ASN A 165 12.06 5.61 -6.74
N ARG A 166 11.44 5.47 -5.58
CA ARG A 166 11.25 6.58 -4.65
C ARG A 166 12.52 6.95 -3.88
N VAL A 167 13.31 5.97 -3.44
CA VAL A 167 14.47 6.20 -2.56
C VAL A 167 15.76 6.30 -3.35
N TYR A 168 15.98 5.38 -4.30
CA TYR A 168 17.22 5.36 -5.09
C TYR A 168 17.13 6.16 -6.38
N GLU A 169 15.91 6.58 -6.77
CA GLU A 169 15.66 7.34 -8.00
C GLU A 169 16.24 6.66 -9.24
N TYR A 170 16.20 5.32 -9.29
CA TYR A 170 16.62 4.60 -10.48
C TYR A 170 15.62 4.87 -11.62
N PRO A 171 16.11 5.05 -12.86
CA PRO A 171 15.22 5.14 -13.99
C PRO A 171 14.48 3.82 -14.19
N LEU A 172 13.16 3.92 -14.37
CA LEU A 172 12.29 2.80 -14.71
C LEU A 172 12.22 2.59 -16.21
#